data_7291c05ef35236315e8e204c8404e366
#
_entry.id   7291c05ef35236315e8e204c8404e366
#
_cell.length_a   1.000
_cell.length_b   1.000
_cell.length_c   1.000
_cell.angle_alpha   90.00
_cell.angle_beta   90.00
_cell.angle_gamma   90.00
#
_symmetry.space_group_name_H-M   'P 1'
#
loop_
_entity.id
_entity.type
_entity.pdbx_description
1 polymer ?
#
loop_
_entity_poly.entity_id
_entity_poly.type
_entity_poly.pdbx_seq_one_letter_code
_entity_poly.pdbx_strand_id
1 'polypeptide(L)'
;MTDSTVELKSQLCLNGKYIIQHTLGVGGFGITYVAYDMEAKRNCAVKELFPQGIVTRTMDGMNVAVVSTDKQETFEHSKERFLEEAEILQSL
;
A
#
# COMPACT_ATOMS: atom_id res chain seq x y z
N MET A 1 -0.82 8.73 21.51
CA MET A 1 -0.71 8.27 20.96
C MET A 1 -0.58 8.32 19.94
N THR A 2 -0.34 8.20 19.37
CA THR A 2 -0.16 8.18 18.48
C THR A 2 -0.11 7.82 17.63
N ASP A 3 -0.25 7.74 17.10
CA ASP A 3 -0.03 7.38 16.31
C ASP A 3 0.11 7.53 15.18
N SER A 4 0.52 7.96 14.83
CA SER A 4 0.71 8.20 13.49
C SER A 4 1.20 7.07 12.84
N THR A 5 0.42 6.37 12.36
CA THR A 5 0.80 5.20 11.68
C THR A 5 0.93 5.51 10.22
N VAL A 6 1.79 4.78 9.54
CA VAL A 6 1.90 4.85 8.10
C VAL A 6 0.85 3.99 7.42
N GLU A 7 0.23 3.08 8.15
CA GLU A 7 -0.75 2.17 7.58
C GLU A 7 -2.06 2.87 7.24
N LEU A 8 -2.76 2.33 6.25
CA LEU A 8 -4.12 2.75 5.95
C LEU A 8 -5.04 2.38 7.11
N LYS A 9 -6.05 3.19 7.34
CA LYS A 9 -6.97 2.95 8.44
C LYS A 9 -7.91 1.80 8.14
N SER A 10 -8.29 1.08 9.18
CA SER A 10 -9.32 0.06 9.10
C SER A 10 -10.62 0.68 8.59
N GLN A 11 -11.35 -0.07 7.79
CA GLN A 11 -12.62 0.31 7.16
C GLN A 11 -12.49 1.30 6.00
N LEU A 12 -11.27 1.69 5.62
CA LEU A 12 -11.06 2.49 4.42
C LEU A 12 -11.41 1.65 3.20
N CYS A 13 -12.18 2.22 2.28
CA CYS A 13 -12.58 1.52 1.06
C CYS A 13 -11.75 1.98 -0.12
N LEU A 14 -11.07 1.03 -0.79
CA LEU A 14 -10.24 1.31 -1.95
C LEU A 14 -10.98 0.93 -3.22
N ASN A 15 -11.01 1.85 -4.18
CA ASN A 15 -11.63 1.64 -5.50
C ASN A 15 -13.09 1.18 -5.42
N GLY A 16 -13.77 1.50 -4.33
CA GLY A 16 -15.15 1.08 -4.14
C GLY A 16 -15.31 -0.43 -4.03
N LYS A 17 -14.24 -1.17 -3.83
CA LYS A 17 -14.26 -2.62 -3.89
C LYS A 17 -13.61 -3.30 -2.69
N TYR A 18 -12.51 -2.77 -2.17
CA TYR A 18 -11.76 -3.43 -1.10
C TYR A 18 -11.86 -2.63 0.19
N ILE A 19 -12.34 -3.27 1.25
CA ILE A 19 -12.43 -2.63 2.56
C ILE A 19 -11.27 -3.12 3.41
N ILE A 20 -10.37 -2.21 3.79
CA ILE A 20 -9.21 -2.55 4.62
C ILE A 20 -9.70 -2.99 6.00
N GLN A 21 -9.25 -4.15 6.46
CA GLN A 21 -9.63 -4.65 7.78
C GLN A 21 -8.50 -4.45 8.78
N HIS A 22 -7.31 -4.95 8.48
CA HIS A 22 -6.16 -4.75 9.35
C HIS A 22 -4.87 -4.99 8.58
N THR A 23 -3.76 -4.55 9.17
CA THR A 23 -2.44 -4.73 8.59
C THR A 23 -1.91 -6.12 8.92
N LEU A 24 -1.42 -6.82 7.91
CA LEU A 24 -0.75 -8.10 8.09
C LEU A 24 0.72 -7.92 8.38
N GLY A 25 1.38 -6.99 7.68
CA GLY A 25 2.80 -6.79 7.87
C GLY A 25 3.29 -5.54 7.18
N VAL A 26 4.42 -5.02 7.67
CA VAL A 26 5.09 -3.85 7.11
C VAL A 26 6.52 -4.26 6.78
N GLY A 27 6.89 -4.10 5.53
CA GLY A 27 8.26 -4.39 5.08
C GLY A 27 8.95 -3.13 4.60
N GLY A 28 10.18 -3.28 4.11
CA GLY A 28 10.96 -2.15 3.61
C GLY A 28 10.37 -1.51 2.38
N PHE A 29 9.62 -2.26 1.58
CA PHE A 29 9.08 -1.77 0.31
C PHE A 29 7.57 -1.66 0.30
N GLY A 30 6.87 -2.20 1.27
CA GLY A 30 5.43 -2.15 1.20
C GLY A 30 4.73 -2.61 2.45
N ILE A 31 3.42 -2.45 2.43
CA ILE A 31 2.55 -2.82 3.54
C ILE A 31 1.51 -3.79 3.00
N THR A 32 1.32 -4.90 3.70
CA THR A 32 0.32 -5.90 3.31
C THR A 32 -0.84 -5.83 4.27
N TYR A 33 -2.04 -5.81 3.71
CA TYR A 33 -3.28 -5.70 4.48
C TYR A 33 -4.17 -6.89 4.21
N VAL A 34 -5.01 -7.22 5.19
CA VAL A 34 -6.19 -8.04 4.94
C VAL A 34 -7.31 -7.09 4.57
N ALA A 35 -7.96 -7.36 3.46
CA ALA A 35 -9.08 -6.54 3.00
C ALA A 35 -10.24 -7.46 2.63
N TYR A 36 -11.45 -6.91 2.70
CA TYR A 36 -12.63 -7.63 2.24
C TYR A 36 -12.93 -7.20 0.80
N ASP A 37 -12.96 -8.16 -0.11
CA ASP A 37 -13.29 -7.92 -1.52
C ASP A 37 -14.81 -8.02 -1.64
N MET A 38 -15.46 -6.87 -1.85
CA MET A 38 -16.92 -6.83 -1.90
C MET A 38 -17.49 -7.51 -3.13
N GLU A 39 -16.71 -7.60 -4.20
CA GLU A 39 -17.16 -8.27 -5.42
C GLU A 39 -17.07 -9.79 -5.27
N ALA A 40 -15.92 -10.29 -4.81
CA ALA A 40 -15.73 -11.71 -4.59
C ALA A 40 -16.37 -12.18 -3.29
N LYS A 41 -16.74 -11.26 -2.40
CA LYS A 41 -17.39 -11.53 -1.12
C LYS A 41 -16.52 -12.41 -0.22
N ARG A 42 -15.24 -12.09 -0.15
CA ARG A 42 -14.29 -12.82 0.70
C ARG A 42 -13.09 -11.95 1.00
N ASN A 43 -12.33 -12.33 2.01
CA ASN A 43 -11.11 -11.63 2.35
C ASN A 43 -10.01 -11.92 1.33
N CYS A 44 -9.14 -10.95 1.15
CA CYS A 44 -7.99 -11.09 0.28
C CYS A 44 -6.83 -10.31 0.87
N ALA A 45 -5.63 -10.50 0.32
CA ALA A 45 -4.46 -9.73 0.70
C ALA A 45 -4.28 -8.61 -0.31
N VAL A 46 -4.05 -7.40 0.20
CA VAL A 46 -3.78 -6.23 -0.64
C VAL A 46 -2.41 -5.69 -0.22
N LYS A 47 -1.54 -5.47 -1.20
CA LYS A 47 -0.20 -4.97 -0.94
C LYS A 47 -0.08 -3.56 -1.48
N GLU A 48 0.38 -2.66 -0.63
CA GLU A 48 0.59 -1.26 -0.99
C GLU A 48 2.07 -0.99 -1.14
N LEU A 49 2.46 -0.28 -2.19
CA LEU A 49 3.83 0.16 -2.37
C LEU A 49 4.09 1.32 -1.39
N PHE A 50 4.95 1.08 -0.42
CA PHE A 50 5.31 2.09 0.57
C PHE A 50 6.78 1.93 0.93
N PRO A 51 7.70 2.37 0.04
CA PRO A 51 9.13 2.22 0.32
C PRO A 51 9.53 3.14 1.47
N GLN A 52 9.99 2.53 2.56
CA GLN A 52 10.33 3.24 3.79
C GLN A 52 11.45 4.25 3.53
N GLY A 53 11.31 5.44 4.09
CA GLY A 53 12.30 6.51 3.93
C GLY A 53 12.19 7.29 2.63
N ILE A 54 11.39 6.84 1.69
CA ILE A 54 11.24 7.47 0.37
C ILE A 54 9.89 8.18 0.26
N VAL A 55 8.86 7.60 0.89
CA VAL A 55 7.52 8.18 0.86
C VAL A 55 7.01 8.41 2.27
N THR A 56 5.98 9.24 2.36
CA THR A 56 5.26 9.45 3.61
C THR A 56 3.77 9.40 3.30
N ARG A 57 2.98 9.15 4.34
CA ARG A 57 1.53 9.12 4.21
C ARG A 57 1.02 10.57 4.09
N THR A 58 0.11 10.80 3.15
CA THR A 58 -0.49 12.13 3.00
C THR A 58 -1.42 12.44 4.16
N MET A 59 -1.76 13.71 4.32
CA MET A 59 -2.58 14.15 5.45
C MET A 59 -3.98 13.56 5.44
N ASP A 60 -4.50 13.21 4.25
CA ASP A 60 -5.80 12.56 4.17
C ASP A 60 -5.74 11.09 4.60
N GLY A 61 -4.53 10.55 4.83
CA GLY A 61 -4.36 9.18 5.28
C GLY A 61 -4.58 8.13 4.20
N MET A 62 -4.79 8.52 2.96
CA MET A 62 -5.19 7.62 1.89
C MET A 62 -4.15 7.43 0.80
N ASN A 63 -3.20 8.35 0.68
CA ASN A 63 -2.23 8.34 -0.40
C ASN A 63 -0.81 8.39 0.13
N VAL A 64 0.17 8.29 -0.77
CA VAL A 64 1.58 8.46 -0.42
C VAL A 64 2.16 9.60 -1.22
N ALA A 65 3.15 10.26 -0.65
CA ALA A 65 3.88 11.33 -1.31
C ALA A 65 5.37 11.11 -1.12
N VAL A 66 6.15 11.42 -2.14
CA VAL A 66 7.61 11.29 -2.06
C VAL A 66 8.13 12.38 -1.12
N VAL A 67 9.03 12.01 -0.20
CA VAL A 67 9.47 12.93 0.86
C VAL A 67 10.28 14.10 0.34
N SER A 68 10.95 13.95 -0.82
CA SER A 68 11.69 15.06 -1.44
C SER A 68 11.91 14.75 -2.91
N THR A 69 12.21 15.80 -3.70
CA THR A 69 12.36 15.63 -5.14
C THR A 69 13.53 14.74 -5.52
N ASP A 70 14.57 14.69 -4.69
CA ASP A 70 15.71 13.83 -4.98
C ASP A 70 15.40 12.34 -4.78
N LYS A 71 14.25 12.01 -4.17
CA LYS A 71 13.83 10.63 -4.01
C LYS A 71 12.85 10.17 -5.09
N GLN A 72 12.47 11.07 -5.98
CA GLN A 72 11.46 10.74 -7.00
C GLN A 72 11.92 9.62 -7.92
N GLU A 73 13.16 9.64 -8.37
CA GLU A 73 13.68 8.61 -9.25
C GLU A 73 13.73 7.25 -8.55
N THR A 74 14.16 7.24 -7.30
CA THR A 74 14.19 6.02 -6.50
C THR A 74 12.79 5.45 -6.34
N PHE A 75 11.81 6.32 -6.12
CA PHE A 75 10.42 5.90 -6.01
C PHE A 75 9.92 5.26 -7.31
N GLU A 76 10.25 5.86 -8.47
CA GLU A 76 9.82 5.31 -9.76
C GLU A 76 10.43 3.94 -10.01
N HIS A 77 11.67 3.71 -9.63
CA HIS A 77 12.29 2.40 -9.73
C HIS A 77 11.60 1.37 -8.82
N SER A 78 11.29 1.77 -7.60
CA SER A 78 10.57 0.89 -6.67
C SER A 78 9.21 0.51 -7.21
N LYS A 79 8.53 1.46 -7.83
CA LYS A 79 7.21 1.26 -8.42
C LYS A 79 7.29 0.27 -9.59
N GLU A 80 8.29 0.41 -10.44
CA GLU A 80 8.47 -0.52 -11.56
C GLU A 80 8.66 -1.94 -11.08
N ARG A 81 9.53 -2.13 -10.08
CA ARG A 81 9.81 -3.46 -9.54
C ARG A 81 8.58 -4.05 -8.86
N PHE A 82 7.81 -3.21 -8.17
CA PHE A 82 6.58 -3.63 -7.53
C PHE A 82 5.57 -4.15 -8.55
N LEU A 83 5.42 -3.44 -9.67
CA LEU A 83 4.49 -3.83 -10.72
C LEU A 83 4.95 -5.09 -11.45
N GLU A 84 6.26 -5.25 -11.67
CA GLU A 84 6.81 -6.47 -12.25
C GLU A 84 6.49 -7.69 -11.41
N GLU A 85 6.67 -7.57 -10.09
CA GLU A 85 6.37 -8.66 -9.18
C GLU A 85 4.87 -9.02 -9.22
N ALA A 86 4.02 -8.00 -9.29
CA ALA A 86 2.58 -8.21 -9.39
C ALA A 86 2.21 -8.95 -10.68
N GLU A 87 2.86 -8.60 -11.80
CA GLU A 87 2.63 -9.27 -13.07
C GLU A 87 3.02 -10.74 -13.02
N ILE A 88 4.16 -11.04 -12.40
CA ILE A 88 4.63 -12.42 -12.25
C ILE A 88 3.61 -13.23 -11.46
N LEU A 89 3.11 -12.67 -10.37
CA LEU A 89 2.11 -13.34 -9.55
C LEU A 89 0.82 -13.60 -10.32
N GLN A 90 0.43 -12.68 -11.19
CA GLN A 90 -0.77 -12.85 -12.00
C GLN A 90 -0.61 -13.97 -13.04
N SER A 91 0.61 -14.18 -13.52
CA SER A 91 0.85 -15.19 -14.53
C SER A 91 0.87 -16.61 -13.99
N LEU A 92 0.92 -16.75 -12.68
CA LEU A 92 0.88 -18.06 -12.03
C LEU A 92 -0.55 -18.55 -11.89
#